data_f826805f1c7d907580cf46cea3bc8693
#
_entry.id   f826805f1c7d907580cf46cea3bc8693
#
_cell.length_a   1.000
_cell.length_b   1.000
_cell.length_c   1.000
_cell.angle_alpha   90.00
_cell.angle_beta   90.00
_cell.angle_gamma   90.00
#
_symmetry.space_group_name_H-M   'P 1'
#
loop_
_entity.id
_entity.type
_entity.pdbx_description
1 polymer ?
#
loop_
_entity_poly.entity_id
_entity_poly.type
_entity_poly.pdbx_seq_one_letter_code
_entity_poly.pdbx_strand_id
1 'polypeptide(L)'
;MSKKKARWRKLDNAAKLYSAASNKKDTRVFRFYCELKEEVNPDVLQEALNQTIEIFPTFLMVLRKGLFWHYLEPCNLRPIVKEEYKEPCSRLYIKDKKTLLFEVTYYKKRINFEVFHVLTDGTGATEFLKELVKNYLYLIHKVNGLEPVSLLPEDMTVQDQEVDSFLKYYSKDQKRPKKRKLHAFQIRRKKKDGNHLHVHESVVSVQAVLKRSRELGVSMTVFLTALFMMAINEEMSKMQKKKPVVLMVPVNLRKFFLSSSMLNFFNWIEPGYNFTTQDQSFEAILKYTKEFFETELTKEKMSAHISELLALELHPILRLAPLELKNLCIQAGAKYSEKNTTAIFSNMSAVKMHASYVPYIERFGVYTNTPKFELCLCSFQDKLSFAFTSRYDTVNIERNFYRLLKEQGIASEKVKPEFPKTDEPSEQEMKVYKIYSFLCIAIVAAMLVTEYNFHPRIRWTLFTAGGVVTMWIASSIGFFKRYNLLKNAMWQLFVGTIICFIWDALTGWHSWSVDLVLPIMSVSTLTAMFVTAKVRKCPVREYLIYEIMAAGYGLILPGILLLCKVVKNPTVSMFGALICFLFLVAVILFKGREFKEEMQKNLHV
;
A
#
# COMPACT_ATOMS: atom_id res chain seq x y z
N MET A 1 -11.66 8.06 -33.37
CA MET A 1 -11.72 6.85 -32.48
C MET A 1 -12.20 7.26 -31.12
N SER A 2 -13.36 6.78 -30.69
CA SER A 2 -13.90 7.04 -29.34
C SER A 2 -12.97 6.41 -28.29
N LYS A 3 -12.25 7.22 -27.50
CA LYS A 3 -11.46 6.77 -26.34
C LYS A 3 -12.44 6.07 -25.39
N LYS A 4 -12.51 4.73 -25.40
CA LYS A 4 -13.21 3.98 -24.35
C LYS A 4 -12.62 4.41 -23.02
N LYS A 5 -13.37 5.18 -22.23
CA LYS A 5 -12.97 5.56 -20.86
C LYS A 5 -12.64 4.27 -20.12
N ALA A 6 -11.42 4.19 -19.56
CA ALA A 6 -11.02 3.09 -18.73
C ALA A 6 -12.08 2.85 -17.65
N ARG A 7 -12.46 1.58 -17.46
CA ARG A 7 -13.42 1.18 -16.43
C ARG A 7 -12.70 1.04 -15.10
N TRP A 8 -13.43 1.14 -13.98
CA TRP A 8 -12.89 0.77 -12.68
C TRP A 8 -12.39 -0.70 -12.70
N ARG A 9 -11.39 -1.00 -11.89
CA ARG A 9 -10.73 -2.30 -11.86
C ARG A 9 -10.73 -2.88 -10.45
N LYS A 10 -11.01 -4.18 -10.33
CA LYS A 10 -10.79 -4.94 -9.11
C LYS A 10 -9.30 -5.02 -8.83
N LEU A 11 -8.92 -5.11 -7.55
CA LEU A 11 -7.53 -5.37 -7.18
C LEU A 11 -7.19 -6.84 -7.45
N ASP A 12 -5.96 -7.09 -7.90
CA ASP A 12 -5.40 -8.44 -7.89
C ASP A 12 -5.19 -8.93 -6.44
N ASN A 13 -4.85 -10.19 -6.28
CA ASN A 13 -4.72 -10.81 -4.95
C ASN A 13 -3.66 -10.10 -4.08
N ALA A 14 -2.48 -9.80 -4.63
CA ALA A 14 -1.41 -9.11 -3.91
C ALA A 14 -1.81 -7.67 -3.55
N ALA A 15 -2.44 -6.94 -4.47
CA ALA A 15 -2.92 -5.58 -4.25
C ALA A 15 -3.94 -5.48 -3.11
N LYS A 16 -4.80 -6.49 -2.93
CA LYS A 16 -5.75 -6.58 -1.80
C LYS A 16 -5.01 -6.65 -0.47
N LEU A 17 -3.97 -7.47 -0.39
CA LEU A 17 -3.13 -7.57 0.79
C LEU A 17 -2.43 -6.24 1.08
N TYR A 18 -1.82 -5.63 0.08
CA TYR A 18 -1.07 -4.39 0.23
C TYR A 18 -1.94 -3.19 0.59
N SER A 19 -3.14 -3.09 0.02
CA SER A 19 -4.10 -2.03 0.35
C SER A 19 -4.55 -2.09 1.82
N ALA A 20 -4.67 -3.29 2.39
CA ALA A 20 -5.06 -3.51 3.78
C ALA A 20 -3.89 -3.36 4.76
N ALA A 21 -2.69 -3.84 4.41
CA ALA A 21 -1.53 -3.90 5.30
C ALA A 21 -0.71 -2.61 5.34
N SER A 22 -0.79 -1.74 4.32
CA SER A 22 0.00 -0.50 4.23
C SER A 22 -0.23 0.42 5.43
N ASN A 23 0.87 0.90 6.03
CA ASN A 23 0.88 1.81 7.17
C ASN A 23 2.10 2.75 7.11
N LYS A 24 2.33 3.59 8.14
CA LYS A 24 3.46 4.54 8.18
C LYS A 24 4.84 3.86 8.22
N LYS A 25 4.94 2.64 8.75
CA LYS A 25 6.21 1.91 8.89
C LYS A 25 6.46 0.96 7.73
N ASP A 26 5.40 0.54 7.05
CA ASP A 26 5.39 -0.34 5.91
C ASP A 26 4.51 0.30 4.85
N THR A 27 5.12 1.14 4.03
CA THR A 27 4.40 1.94 3.05
C THR A 27 3.94 1.14 1.86
N ARG A 28 4.54 -0.04 1.63
CA ARG A 28 4.38 -0.85 0.41
C ARG A 28 4.67 -0.02 -0.85
N VAL A 29 5.51 0.98 -0.72
CA VAL A 29 6.06 1.76 -1.83
C VAL A 29 7.47 1.24 -2.09
N PHE A 30 7.78 1.05 -3.33
CA PHE A 30 9.13 0.75 -3.77
C PHE A 30 9.55 1.77 -4.83
N ARG A 31 10.85 1.99 -4.91
CA ARG A 31 11.50 2.91 -5.85
C ARG A 31 12.36 2.12 -6.81
N PHE A 32 12.14 2.30 -8.09
CA PHE A 32 13.14 2.08 -9.12
C PHE A 32 13.76 3.42 -9.51
N TYR A 33 15.05 3.42 -9.80
CA TYR A 33 15.70 4.60 -10.32
C TYR A 33 16.67 4.26 -11.45
N CYS A 34 16.90 5.24 -12.31
CA CYS A 34 17.94 5.25 -13.31
C CYS A 34 18.90 6.41 -13.03
N GLU A 35 20.17 6.13 -12.89
CA GLU A 35 21.23 7.13 -12.82
C GLU A 35 21.80 7.33 -14.21
N LEU A 36 21.78 8.56 -14.67
CA LEU A 36 22.29 8.99 -15.97
C LEU A 36 23.73 9.51 -15.82
N LYS A 37 24.46 9.62 -16.93
CA LYS A 37 25.78 10.26 -16.94
C LYS A 37 25.71 11.78 -16.89
N GLU A 38 24.58 12.35 -17.31
CA GLU A 38 24.30 13.80 -17.38
C GLU A 38 23.24 14.20 -16.35
N GLU A 39 23.17 15.50 -16.04
CA GLU A 39 22.12 16.02 -15.14
C GLU A 39 20.74 15.98 -15.79
N VAL A 40 19.73 15.74 -14.98
CA VAL A 40 18.34 15.62 -15.44
C VAL A 40 17.75 16.99 -15.72
N ASN A 41 17.23 17.19 -16.92
CA ASN A 41 16.42 18.35 -17.27
C ASN A 41 14.95 18.08 -16.88
N PRO A 42 14.37 18.83 -15.91
CA PRO A 42 13.02 18.58 -15.41
C PRO A 42 11.90 18.78 -16.46
N ASP A 43 12.06 19.77 -17.35
CA ASP A 43 11.03 20.08 -18.36
C ASP A 43 10.94 18.97 -19.41
N VAL A 44 12.09 18.46 -19.83
CA VAL A 44 12.16 17.32 -20.75
C VAL A 44 11.68 16.04 -20.08
N LEU A 45 11.98 15.86 -18.78
CA LEU A 45 11.47 14.71 -18.04
C LEU A 45 9.95 14.75 -17.87
N GLN A 46 9.35 15.95 -17.72
CA GLN A 46 7.89 16.11 -17.71
C GLN A 46 7.28 15.72 -19.04
N GLU A 47 7.87 16.13 -20.15
CA GLU A 47 7.38 15.75 -21.48
C GLU A 47 7.52 14.25 -21.73
N ALA A 48 8.64 13.66 -21.35
CA ALA A 48 8.85 12.21 -21.39
C ALA A 48 7.81 11.45 -20.56
N LEU A 49 7.46 11.97 -19.38
CA LEU A 49 6.42 11.39 -18.53
C LEU A 49 5.04 11.46 -19.19
N ASN A 50 4.70 12.59 -19.84
CA ASN A 50 3.44 12.73 -20.57
C ASN A 50 3.31 11.67 -21.68
N GLN A 51 4.38 11.46 -22.46
CA GLN A 51 4.42 10.43 -23.52
C GLN A 51 4.34 9.01 -22.93
N THR A 52 5.03 8.75 -21.83
CA THR A 52 5.02 7.45 -21.17
C THR A 52 3.64 7.07 -20.63
N ILE A 53 2.90 8.04 -20.09
CA ILE A 53 1.53 7.83 -19.60
C ILE A 53 0.54 7.51 -20.72
N GLU A 54 0.78 7.98 -21.94
CA GLU A 54 -0.06 7.58 -23.10
C GLU A 54 0.09 6.08 -23.41
N ILE A 55 1.26 5.53 -23.19
CA ILE A 55 1.56 4.09 -23.36
C ILE A 55 1.01 3.28 -22.20
N PHE A 56 1.08 3.82 -20.97
CA PHE A 56 0.64 3.16 -19.74
C PHE A 56 -0.54 3.89 -19.05
N PRO A 57 -1.69 4.03 -19.70
CA PRO A 57 -2.84 4.72 -19.09
C PRO A 57 -3.37 4.01 -17.84
N THR A 58 -3.02 2.74 -17.67
CA THR A 58 -3.37 1.91 -16.49
C THR A 58 -2.73 2.40 -15.19
N PHE A 59 -1.74 3.27 -15.25
CA PHE A 59 -1.13 3.91 -14.08
C PHE A 59 -1.93 5.12 -13.57
N LEU A 60 -2.80 5.73 -14.41
CA LEU A 60 -3.66 6.85 -14.00
C LEU A 60 -4.89 6.39 -13.21
N MET A 61 -4.62 5.68 -12.12
CA MET A 61 -5.65 5.14 -11.23
C MET A 61 -5.49 5.68 -9.82
N VAL A 62 -6.62 5.80 -9.11
CA VAL A 62 -6.66 6.10 -7.67
C VAL A 62 -7.30 4.93 -6.94
N LEU A 63 -6.79 4.65 -5.73
CA LEU A 63 -7.35 3.60 -4.87
C LEU A 63 -8.60 4.13 -4.16
N ARG A 64 -9.70 3.42 -4.31
CA ARG A 64 -10.99 3.69 -3.68
C ARG A 64 -11.37 2.59 -2.71
N LYS A 65 -12.13 2.99 -1.72
CA LYS A 65 -12.68 2.10 -0.71
C LYS A 65 -14.14 1.79 -1.02
N GLY A 66 -14.44 0.51 -1.31
CA GLY A 66 -15.79 0.00 -1.38
C GLY A 66 -16.31 -0.51 -0.03
N LEU A 67 -17.47 -1.17 -0.01
CA LEU A 67 -18.06 -1.77 1.20
C LEU A 67 -17.33 -3.05 1.60
N PHE A 68 -16.98 -3.89 0.63
CA PHE A 68 -16.36 -5.20 0.87
C PHE A 68 -14.90 -5.26 0.43
N TRP A 69 -14.48 -4.47 -0.58
CA TRP A 69 -13.13 -4.46 -1.12
C TRP A 69 -12.70 -3.06 -1.55
N HIS A 70 -11.39 -2.84 -1.63
CA HIS A 70 -10.86 -1.70 -2.36
C HIS A 70 -10.93 -1.97 -3.86
N TYR A 71 -10.99 -0.91 -4.66
CA TYR A 71 -10.93 -0.96 -6.12
C TYR A 71 -10.12 0.21 -6.68
N LEU A 72 -9.65 0.08 -7.91
CA LEU A 72 -8.97 1.13 -8.64
C LEU A 72 -9.94 1.85 -9.57
N GLU A 73 -9.93 3.16 -9.54
CA GLU A 73 -10.77 4.03 -10.36
C GLU A 73 -9.89 4.93 -11.23
N PRO A 74 -10.16 5.05 -12.55
CA PRO A 74 -9.46 5.98 -13.42
C PRO A 74 -9.61 7.41 -12.92
N CYS A 75 -8.54 8.20 -13.04
CA CYS A 75 -8.55 9.59 -12.63
C CYS A 75 -8.00 10.51 -13.73
N ASN A 76 -8.35 11.80 -13.64
CA ASN A 76 -7.84 12.83 -14.51
C ASN A 76 -6.70 13.64 -13.86
N LEU A 77 -6.08 13.08 -12.80
CA LEU A 77 -4.91 13.69 -12.19
C LEU A 77 -3.73 13.60 -13.17
N ARG A 78 -3.04 14.72 -13.35
CA ARG A 78 -1.82 14.75 -14.14
C ARG A 78 -0.62 14.51 -13.25
N PRO A 79 0.24 13.53 -13.55
CA PRO A 79 1.49 13.37 -12.84
C PRO A 79 2.42 14.54 -13.16
N ILE A 80 3.04 15.11 -12.14
CA ILE A 80 3.96 16.24 -12.24
C ILE A 80 5.31 15.78 -11.72
N VAL A 81 6.33 15.98 -12.55
CA VAL A 81 7.74 15.77 -12.17
C VAL A 81 8.14 16.81 -11.12
N LYS A 82 8.85 16.38 -10.10
CA LYS A 82 9.34 17.23 -9.02
C LYS A 82 10.79 16.89 -8.70
N GLU A 83 11.52 17.86 -8.19
CA GLU A 83 12.76 17.54 -7.49
C GLU A 83 12.46 16.68 -6.27
N GLU A 84 13.33 15.77 -5.92
CA GLU A 84 13.17 14.89 -4.76
C GLU A 84 13.07 15.71 -3.48
N TYR A 85 11.98 15.55 -2.72
CA TYR A 85 11.64 16.39 -1.58
C TYR A 85 11.29 15.62 -0.31
N LYS A 86 11.30 14.30 -0.37
CA LYS A 86 10.93 13.40 0.74
C LYS A 86 11.82 12.17 0.76
N GLU A 87 11.81 11.45 1.88
CA GLU A 87 12.54 10.18 1.99
C GLU A 87 12.11 9.17 0.92
N PRO A 88 13.06 8.34 0.45
CA PRO A 88 12.75 7.26 -0.48
C PRO A 88 11.65 6.35 0.04
N CYS A 89 10.79 5.89 -0.87
CA CYS A 89 9.69 4.98 -0.57
C CYS A 89 8.72 5.52 0.50
N SER A 90 8.57 6.84 0.59
CA SER A 90 7.58 7.49 1.43
C SER A 90 6.17 7.17 0.96
N ARG A 91 5.18 7.35 1.85
CA ARG A 91 3.80 6.98 1.59
C ARG A 91 3.18 7.80 0.45
N LEU A 92 2.70 7.12 -0.61
CA LEU A 92 1.99 7.72 -1.74
C LEU A 92 0.46 7.71 -1.52
N TYR A 93 -0.06 6.65 -0.94
CA TYR A 93 -1.49 6.54 -0.65
C TYR A 93 -1.85 7.17 0.69
N ILE A 94 -2.71 8.18 0.65
CA ILE A 94 -3.31 8.81 1.83
C ILE A 94 -4.80 8.44 1.84
N LYS A 95 -5.25 7.81 2.92
CA LYS A 95 -6.65 7.38 3.07
C LYS A 95 -7.60 8.55 2.86
N ASP A 96 -8.64 8.32 2.07
CA ASP A 96 -9.69 9.30 1.75
C ASP A 96 -9.24 10.52 0.92
N LYS A 97 -7.98 10.60 0.50
CA LYS A 97 -7.45 11.60 -0.44
C LYS A 97 -7.28 10.98 -1.82
N LYS A 98 -7.66 11.72 -2.86
CA LYS A 98 -7.33 11.35 -4.26
C LYS A 98 -5.87 11.64 -4.51
N THR A 99 -5.05 10.60 -4.58
CA THR A 99 -3.64 10.70 -4.93
C THR A 99 -3.33 9.67 -5.99
N LEU A 100 -2.43 10.01 -6.92
CA LEU A 100 -1.80 9.01 -7.77
C LEU A 100 -1.05 8.01 -6.89
N LEU A 101 -0.97 6.77 -7.36
CA LEU A 101 -0.30 5.69 -6.66
C LEU A 101 1.16 5.54 -7.09
N PHE A 102 1.66 6.48 -7.87
CA PHE A 102 3.04 6.59 -8.27
C PHE A 102 3.48 8.05 -8.30
N GLU A 103 4.78 8.27 -8.31
CA GLU A 103 5.42 9.57 -8.43
C GLU A 103 6.73 9.46 -9.21
N VAL A 104 7.02 10.44 -10.04
CA VAL A 104 8.31 10.60 -10.70
C VAL A 104 8.99 11.81 -10.11
N THR A 105 10.21 11.61 -9.60
CA THR A 105 11.05 12.68 -9.08
C THR A 105 12.43 12.59 -9.71
N TYR A 106 13.21 13.66 -9.63
CA TYR A 106 14.60 13.67 -10.04
C TYR A 106 15.49 14.27 -8.95
N TYR A 107 16.74 13.86 -8.94
CA TYR A 107 17.76 14.48 -8.10
C TYR A 107 19.11 14.39 -8.81
N LYS A 108 19.69 15.55 -9.17
CA LYS A 108 20.92 15.63 -9.97
C LYS A 108 20.80 14.77 -11.26
N LYS A 109 21.54 13.67 -11.34
CA LYS A 109 21.60 12.74 -12.47
C LYS A 109 20.60 11.58 -12.37
N ARG A 110 19.80 11.52 -11.31
CA ARG A 110 18.96 10.37 -11.02
C ARG A 110 17.49 10.67 -11.31
N ILE A 111 16.86 9.84 -12.13
CA ILE A 111 15.41 9.78 -12.33
C ILE A 111 14.86 8.70 -11.41
N ASN A 112 13.94 9.08 -10.52
CA ASN A 112 13.30 8.17 -9.58
C ASN A 112 11.86 7.91 -9.99
N PHE A 113 11.45 6.66 -9.94
CA PHE A 113 10.07 6.22 -10.08
C PHE A 113 9.65 5.49 -8.82
N GLU A 114 8.75 6.08 -8.06
CA GLU A 114 8.15 5.45 -6.87
C GLU A 114 6.74 5.01 -7.17
N VAL A 115 6.39 3.81 -6.72
CA VAL A 115 5.07 3.26 -6.95
C VAL A 115 4.56 2.47 -5.75
N PHE A 116 3.28 2.65 -5.42
CA PHE A 116 2.59 1.85 -4.43
C PHE A 116 2.27 0.47 -5.02
N HIS A 117 2.68 -0.57 -4.35
CA HIS A 117 2.63 -1.96 -4.83
C HIS A 117 1.21 -2.49 -5.14
N VAL A 118 0.17 -1.69 -4.85
CA VAL A 118 -1.21 -1.94 -5.26
C VAL A 118 -1.40 -1.77 -6.78
N LEU A 119 -0.57 -0.94 -7.41
CA LEU A 119 -0.71 -0.59 -8.82
C LEU A 119 -0.03 -1.61 -9.74
N THR A 120 1.16 -2.06 -9.35
CA THR A 120 2.03 -2.91 -10.17
C THR A 120 3.07 -3.65 -9.31
N ASP A 121 3.73 -4.64 -9.91
CA ASP A 121 4.92 -5.29 -9.34
C ASP A 121 6.22 -4.74 -9.95
N GLY A 122 7.36 -5.35 -9.54
CA GLY A 122 8.66 -4.96 -10.03
C GLY A 122 8.83 -5.06 -11.54
N THR A 123 8.15 -5.99 -12.20
CA THR A 123 8.20 -6.13 -13.66
C THR A 123 7.51 -4.95 -14.34
N GLY A 124 6.27 -4.65 -13.96
CA GLY A 124 5.56 -3.52 -14.55
C GLY A 124 6.21 -2.17 -14.23
N ALA A 125 6.77 -2.01 -13.04
CA ALA A 125 7.52 -0.81 -12.67
C ALA A 125 8.82 -0.66 -13.49
N THR A 126 9.52 -1.76 -13.78
CA THR A 126 10.72 -1.75 -14.62
C THR A 126 10.38 -1.34 -16.04
N GLU A 127 9.31 -1.88 -16.64
CA GLU A 127 8.91 -1.51 -18.00
C GLU A 127 8.47 -0.05 -18.08
N PHE A 128 7.75 0.46 -17.08
CA PHE A 128 7.40 1.88 -17.01
C PHE A 128 8.65 2.78 -16.95
N LEU A 129 9.61 2.48 -16.07
CA LEU A 129 10.83 3.27 -15.95
C LEU A 129 11.70 3.20 -17.20
N LYS A 130 11.83 2.03 -17.82
CA LYS A 130 12.57 1.87 -19.10
C LYS A 130 11.99 2.78 -20.19
N GLU A 131 10.68 2.78 -20.32
CA GLU A 131 9.98 3.60 -21.31
C GLU A 131 10.14 5.10 -21.00
N LEU A 132 10.05 5.49 -19.71
CA LEU A 132 10.27 6.86 -19.29
C LEU A 132 11.70 7.32 -19.61
N VAL A 133 12.71 6.52 -19.28
CA VAL A 133 14.12 6.83 -19.54
C VAL A 133 14.39 6.88 -21.05
N LYS A 134 13.83 5.96 -21.81
CA LYS A 134 13.92 5.97 -23.29
C LYS A 134 13.35 7.26 -23.88
N ASN A 135 12.12 7.64 -23.49
CA ASN A 135 11.47 8.86 -23.98
C ASN A 135 12.28 10.10 -23.59
N TYR A 136 12.80 10.14 -22.35
CA TYR A 136 13.64 11.22 -21.88
C TYR A 136 14.93 11.36 -22.70
N LEU A 137 15.68 10.27 -22.86
CA LEU A 137 16.94 10.26 -23.61
C LEU A 137 16.71 10.59 -25.09
N TYR A 138 15.65 10.08 -25.69
CA TYR A 138 15.27 10.43 -27.04
C TYR A 138 15.03 11.94 -27.19
N LEU A 139 14.24 12.55 -26.30
CA LEU A 139 13.94 13.98 -26.37
C LEU A 139 15.19 14.86 -26.20
N ILE A 140 16.13 14.46 -25.33
CA ILE A 140 17.41 15.19 -25.15
C ILE A 140 18.33 15.02 -26.34
N HIS A 141 18.48 13.80 -26.86
CA HIS A 141 19.53 13.46 -27.82
C HIS A 141 19.04 13.27 -29.26
N LYS A 142 17.74 13.52 -29.56
CA LYS A 142 17.21 13.41 -30.92
C LYS A 142 17.96 14.27 -31.95
N VAL A 143 18.47 15.43 -31.54
CA VAL A 143 19.30 16.31 -32.39
C VAL A 143 20.65 15.66 -32.72
N ASN A 144 21.15 14.77 -31.87
CA ASN A 144 22.38 14.02 -32.03
C ASN A 144 22.18 12.69 -32.76
N GLY A 145 21.03 12.50 -33.42
CA GLY A 145 20.75 11.32 -34.24
C GLY A 145 20.26 10.09 -33.46
N LEU A 146 19.82 10.24 -32.21
CA LEU A 146 19.20 9.15 -31.47
C LEU A 146 17.79 8.89 -32.04
N GLU A 147 17.55 7.67 -32.51
CA GLU A 147 16.27 7.27 -33.07
C GLU A 147 15.30 6.71 -32.02
N PRO A 148 13.98 6.92 -32.21
CA PRO A 148 12.99 6.33 -31.31
C PRO A 148 12.91 4.81 -31.56
N VAL A 149 13.04 4.02 -30.50
CA VAL A 149 12.93 2.55 -30.56
C VAL A 149 11.79 2.10 -29.67
N SER A 150 10.94 1.18 -30.14
CA SER A 150 9.94 0.53 -29.29
C SER A 150 10.62 -0.46 -28.36
N LEU A 151 10.37 -0.35 -27.04
CA LEU A 151 10.83 -1.32 -26.05
C LEU A 151 9.76 -2.36 -25.70
N LEU A 152 8.50 -2.06 -26.03
CA LEU A 152 7.36 -2.95 -25.82
C LEU A 152 7.03 -3.72 -27.10
N PRO A 153 6.46 -4.92 -26.98
CA PRO A 153 5.90 -5.63 -28.12
C PRO A 153 4.87 -4.77 -28.86
N GLU A 154 4.94 -4.74 -30.19
CA GLU A 154 4.06 -3.92 -31.04
C GLU A 154 2.57 -4.31 -30.91
N ASP A 155 2.30 -5.56 -30.57
CA ASP A 155 0.96 -6.14 -30.40
C ASP A 155 0.41 -6.00 -28.98
N MET A 156 1.18 -5.45 -28.03
CA MET A 156 0.73 -5.29 -26.65
C MET A 156 -0.40 -4.27 -26.53
N THR A 157 -1.58 -4.74 -26.15
CA THR A 157 -2.75 -3.89 -25.92
C THR A 157 -2.88 -3.44 -24.46
N VAL A 158 -3.62 -2.36 -24.21
CA VAL A 158 -3.96 -1.93 -22.83
C VAL A 158 -4.73 -3.02 -22.08
N GLN A 159 -5.52 -3.83 -22.79
CA GLN A 159 -6.25 -4.95 -22.18
C GLN A 159 -5.29 -6.04 -21.69
N ASP A 160 -4.21 -6.33 -22.40
CA ASP A 160 -3.19 -7.30 -21.98
C ASP A 160 -2.46 -6.82 -20.73
N GLN A 161 -2.23 -5.51 -20.60
CA GLN A 161 -1.64 -4.92 -19.38
C GLN A 161 -2.51 -5.09 -18.13
N GLU A 162 -3.84 -5.20 -18.30
CA GLU A 162 -4.82 -5.25 -17.19
C GLU A 162 -5.30 -6.66 -16.81
N VAL A 163 -4.77 -7.72 -17.42
CA VAL A 163 -5.19 -9.10 -17.14
C VAL A 163 -4.78 -9.50 -15.72
N ASP A 164 -5.75 -9.92 -14.91
CA ASP A 164 -5.47 -10.58 -13.62
C ASP A 164 -4.99 -12.02 -13.86
N SER A 165 -3.69 -12.19 -13.89
CA SER A 165 -3.05 -13.48 -14.16
C SER A 165 -3.18 -14.47 -12.99
N PHE A 166 -3.44 -14.01 -11.77
CA PHE A 166 -3.75 -14.92 -10.65
C PHE A 166 -5.05 -15.67 -10.91
N LEU A 167 -6.10 -14.98 -11.33
CA LEU A 167 -7.39 -15.60 -11.65
C LEU A 167 -7.29 -16.50 -12.89
N LYS A 168 -6.49 -16.13 -13.88
CA LYS A 168 -6.27 -16.91 -15.11
C LYS A 168 -5.67 -18.29 -14.82
N TYR A 169 -4.76 -18.39 -13.85
CA TYR A 169 -4.01 -19.62 -13.53
C TYR A 169 -4.48 -20.30 -12.23
N TYR A 170 -5.63 -19.94 -11.71
CA TYR A 170 -6.24 -20.58 -10.55
C TYR A 170 -6.78 -21.97 -10.90
N SER A 171 -6.51 -22.96 -10.04
CA SER A 171 -7.08 -24.30 -10.10
C SER A 171 -7.58 -24.75 -8.72
N LYS A 172 -8.81 -25.25 -8.64
CA LYS A 172 -9.41 -25.75 -7.38
C LYS A 172 -8.77 -27.04 -6.88
N ASP A 173 -8.17 -27.83 -7.77
CA ASP A 173 -7.73 -29.18 -7.48
C ASP A 173 -6.31 -29.22 -6.87
N GLN A 174 -5.60 -28.10 -6.92
CA GLN A 174 -4.23 -28.01 -6.40
C GLN A 174 -4.22 -27.51 -4.97
N LYS A 175 -3.87 -28.41 -4.04
CA LYS A 175 -3.69 -28.09 -2.62
C LYS A 175 -2.20 -28.14 -2.25
N ARG A 176 -1.70 -27.13 -1.58
CA ARG A 176 -0.37 -27.14 -1.00
C ARG A 176 -0.39 -27.91 0.33
N PRO A 177 0.54 -28.85 0.58
CA PRO A 177 0.64 -29.49 1.88
C PRO A 177 0.98 -28.44 2.94
N LYS A 178 0.21 -28.41 4.04
CA LYS A 178 0.45 -27.48 5.16
C LYS A 178 1.80 -27.79 5.81
N LYS A 179 2.81 -26.99 5.55
CA LYS A 179 4.09 -27.05 6.25
C LYS A 179 3.97 -26.31 7.59
N ARG A 180 4.47 -26.94 8.68
CA ARG A 180 4.58 -26.28 9.99
C ARG A 180 5.58 -25.13 9.86
N LYS A 181 5.13 -23.89 9.96
CA LYS A 181 6.00 -22.71 9.92
C LYS A 181 6.70 -22.56 11.26
N LEU A 182 8.03 -22.59 11.24
CA LEU A 182 8.87 -22.32 12.40
C LEU A 182 9.03 -20.81 12.56
N HIS A 183 9.01 -20.33 13.80
CA HIS A 183 9.31 -18.92 14.07
C HIS A 183 10.78 -18.62 13.74
N ALA A 184 11.00 -17.77 12.74
CA ALA A 184 12.31 -17.35 12.29
C ALA A 184 13.00 -16.42 13.31
N PHE A 185 14.32 -16.36 13.23
CA PHE A 185 15.10 -15.32 13.90
C PHE A 185 14.58 -13.94 13.50
N GLN A 186 14.45 -13.04 14.46
CA GLN A 186 14.03 -11.65 14.20
C GLN A 186 15.20 -10.72 14.51
N ILE A 187 15.61 -9.95 13.52
CA ILE A 187 16.60 -8.90 13.68
C ILE A 187 15.96 -7.83 14.58
N ARG A 188 16.47 -7.72 15.83
CA ARG A 188 16.00 -6.75 16.82
C ARG A 188 17.17 -5.87 17.23
N ARG A 189 17.12 -4.62 16.86
CA ARG A 189 18.10 -3.59 17.28
C ARG A 189 17.36 -2.33 17.70
N LYS A 190 18.04 -1.47 18.48
CA LYS A 190 17.50 -0.15 18.82
C LYS A 190 17.31 0.65 17.54
N LYS A 191 16.15 1.27 17.41
CA LYS A 191 15.89 2.26 16.37
C LYS A 191 16.47 3.56 16.85
N LYS A 192 17.45 4.10 16.15
CA LYS A 192 17.98 5.44 16.39
C LYS A 192 17.14 6.42 15.59
N ASP A 193 16.95 7.60 16.12
CA ASP A 193 16.33 8.77 15.47
C ASP A 193 15.17 8.52 14.49
N GLY A 194 13.95 8.69 14.95
CA GLY A 194 12.80 9.00 14.09
C GLY A 194 12.22 7.88 13.22
N ASN A 195 12.77 6.67 13.17
CA ASN A 195 12.27 5.57 12.32
C ASN A 195 12.46 5.81 10.80
N HIS A 196 13.56 6.50 10.41
CA HIS A 196 13.96 6.73 9.03
C HIS A 196 14.39 5.46 8.30
N LEU A 197 14.23 5.45 6.97
CA LEU A 197 14.73 4.38 6.12
C LEU A 197 16.22 4.60 5.83
N HIS A 198 17.07 3.69 6.29
CA HIS A 198 18.49 3.67 5.93
C HIS A 198 18.65 2.91 4.61
N VAL A 199 19.36 3.52 3.67
CA VAL A 199 19.68 2.93 2.37
C VAL A 199 21.19 2.90 2.21
N HIS A 200 21.77 1.71 2.02
CA HIS A 200 23.18 1.52 1.74
C HIS A 200 23.34 0.81 0.41
N GLU A 201 24.10 1.40 -0.49
CA GLU A 201 24.32 0.87 -1.83
C GLU A 201 25.77 0.48 -2.08
N SER A 202 25.92 -0.51 -2.94
CA SER A 202 27.19 -0.84 -3.56
C SER A 202 26.98 -1.42 -4.95
N VAL A 203 28.05 -1.43 -5.74
CA VAL A 203 28.06 -2.01 -7.07
C VAL A 203 29.18 -3.05 -7.13
N VAL A 204 28.88 -4.16 -7.80
CA VAL A 204 29.85 -5.23 -8.11
C VAL A 204 29.74 -5.61 -9.60
N SER A 205 30.78 -6.24 -10.15
CA SER A 205 30.72 -6.77 -11.50
C SER A 205 29.76 -7.97 -11.59
N VAL A 206 28.80 -7.90 -12.49
CA VAL A 206 27.89 -9.02 -12.81
C VAL A 206 28.69 -10.24 -13.26
N GLN A 207 29.71 -10.03 -14.11
CA GLN A 207 30.54 -11.11 -14.64
C GLN A 207 31.32 -11.81 -13.52
N ALA A 208 31.86 -11.07 -12.56
CA ALA A 208 32.57 -11.65 -11.41
C ALA A 208 31.63 -12.55 -10.58
N VAL A 209 30.42 -12.09 -10.27
CA VAL A 209 29.43 -12.86 -9.52
C VAL A 209 28.98 -14.09 -10.32
N LEU A 210 28.71 -13.94 -11.61
CA LEU A 210 28.29 -15.06 -12.48
C LEU A 210 29.41 -16.10 -12.64
N LYS A 211 30.67 -15.66 -12.81
CA LYS A 211 31.83 -16.56 -12.89
C LYS A 211 31.91 -17.39 -11.62
N ARG A 212 31.91 -16.78 -10.46
CA ARG A 212 32.00 -17.48 -9.18
C ARG A 212 30.82 -18.40 -8.93
N SER A 213 29.60 -17.99 -9.26
CA SER A 213 28.41 -18.82 -9.14
C SER A 213 28.48 -20.07 -10.03
N ARG A 214 28.99 -19.93 -11.26
CA ARG A 214 29.20 -21.07 -12.21
C ARG A 214 30.27 -22.03 -11.72
N GLU A 215 31.38 -21.53 -11.17
CA GLU A 215 32.43 -22.37 -10.56
C GLU A 215 31.87 -23.22 -9.42
N LEU A 216 30.91 -22.68 -8.66
CA LEU A 216 30.20 -23.36 -7.58
C LEU A 216 29.00 -24.21 -8.05
N GLY A 217 28.70 -24.23 -9.35
CA GLY A 217 27.59 -25.01 -9.93
C GLY A 217 26.20 -24.57 -9.50
N VAL A 218 26.02 -23.25 -9.22
CA VAL A 218 24.75 -22.66 -8.74
C VAL A 218 24.35 -21.40 -9.52
N SER A 219 23.10 -20.98 -9.38
CA SER A 219 22.67 -19.69 -9.90
C SER A 219 23.15 -18.54 -9.01
N MET A 220 23.31 -17.33 -9.59
CA MET A 220 23.64 -16.12 -8.84
C MET A 220 22.70 -15.88 -7.65
N THR A 221 21.41 -16.12 -7.82
CA THR A 221 20.41 -15.94 -6.74
C THR A 221 20.64 -16.91 -5.60
N VAL A 222 20.93 -18.18 -5.87
CA VAL A 222 21.26 -19.20 -4.86
C VAL A 222 22.54 -18.82 -4.11
N PHE A 223 23.60 -18.44 -4.84
CA PHE A 223 24.88 -18.03 -4.27
C PHE A 223 24.72 -16.84 -3.30
N LEU A 224 24.07 -15.78 -3.74
CA LEU A 224 23.89 -14.58 -2.92
C LEU A 224 22.90 -14.81 -1.76
N THR A 225 21.90 -15.71 -1.92
CA THR A 225 21.01 -16.13 -0.83
C THR A 225 21.80 -16.82 0.28
N ALA A 226 22.70 -17.75 -0.08
CA ALA A 226 23.55 -18.45 0.90
C ALA A 226 24.48 -17.47 1.66
N LEU A 227 25.15 -16.56 0.95
CA LEU A 227 25.99 -15.53 1.56
C LEU A 227 25.19 -14.63 2.50
N PHE A 228 23.96 -14.24 2.13
CA PHE A 228 23.13 -13.39 2.95
C PHE A 228 22.66 -14.10 4.24
N MET A 229 22.34 -15.39 4.16
CA MET A 229 22.05 -16.20 5.36
C MET A 229 23.24 -16.27 6.29
N MET A 230 24.46 -16.48 5.78
CA MET A 230 25.68 -16.47 6.57
C MET A 230 25.92 -15.12 7.23
N ALA A 231 25.81 -14.03 6.49
CA ALA A 231 26.02 -12.68 7.02
C ALA A 231 25.06 -12.38 8.18
N ILE A 232 23.82 -12.86 8.12
CA ILE A 232 22.85 -12.74 9.21
C ILE A 232 23.25 -13.64 10.40
N ASN A 233 23.66 -14.87 10.14
CA ASN A 233 24.07 -15.81 11.19
C ASN A 233 25.25 -15.29 12.03
N GLU A 234 26.20 -14.60 11.42
CA GLU A 234 27.35 -14.01 12.14
C GLU A 234 26.93 -12.93 13.14
N GLU A 235 25.81 -12.26 12.90
CA GLU A 235 25.25 -11.26 13.82
C GLU A 235 24.43 -11.89 14.96
N MET A 236 24.14 -13.19 14.91
CA MET A 236 23.34 -13.88 15.90
C MET A 236 24.15 -14.33 17.10
N SER A 237 23.65 -14.03 18.30
CA SER A 237 24.18 -14.62 19.55
C SER A 237 23.92 -16.13 19.62
N LYS A 238 24.66 -16.84 20.47
CA LYS A 238 24.50 -18.31 20.68
C LYS A 238 23.05 -18.72 20.98
N MET A 239 22.32 -17.92 21.77
CA MET A 239 20.90 -18.20 22.07
C MET A 239 19.97 -17.96 20.87
N GLN A 240 20.28 -16.97 20.04
CA GLN A 240 19.48 -16.64 18.86
C GLN A 240 19.63 -17.67 17.76
N LYS A 241 20.80 -18.32 17.63
CA LYS A 241 21.10 -19.38 16.65
C LYS A 241 20.19 -20.63 16.77
N LYS A 242 19.47 -20.78 17.89
CA LYS A 242 18.43 -21.82 18.04
C LYS A 242 17.24 -21.63 17.06
N LYS A 243 17.06 -20.41 16.54
CA LYS A 243 16.02 -20.10 15.55
C LYS A 243 16.61 -20.10 14.15
N PRO A 244 15.86 -20.60 13.14
CA PRO A 244 16.33 -20.57 11.75
C PRO A 244 16.42 -19.15 11.22
N VAL A 245 17.38 -18.88 10.36
CA VAL A 245 17.38 -17.72 9.46
C VAL A 245 16.50 -18.08 8.26
N VAL A 246 15.43 -17.36 8.06
CA VAL A 246 14.49 -17.56 6.94
C VAL A 246 14.48 -16.31 6.08
N LEU A 247 14.79 -16.47 4.81
CA LEU A 247 14.70 -15.39 3.83
C LEU A 247 13.41 -15.52 3.02
N MET A 248 12.71 -14.42 2.80
CA MET A 248 11.64 -14.35 1.81
C MET A 248 12.28 -13.95 0.46
N VAL A 249 12.12 -14.78 -0.54
CA VAL A 249 12.67 -14.54 -1.89
C VAL A 249 11.51 -14.44 -2.87
N PRO A 250 11.17 -13.24 -3.36
CA PRO A 250 10.14 -13.05 -4.39
C PRO A 250 10.52 -13.74 -5.70
N VAL A 251 9.52 -14.28 -6.36
CA VAL A 251 9.64 -15.05 -7.61
C VAL A 251 8.67 -14.49 -8.65
N ASN A 252 9.20 -14.04 -9.78
CA ASN A 252 8.39 -13.60 -10.91
C ASN A 252 7.69 -14.80 -11.57
N LEU A 253 6.37 -14.86 -11.46
CA LEU A 253 5.56 -15.95 -11.99
C LEU A 253 5.50 -15.97 -13.53
N ARG A 254 5.84 -14.86 -14.20
CA ARG A 254 5.92 -14.81 -15.67
C ARG A 254 6.98 -15.73 -16.25
N LYS A 255 7.92 -16.23 -15.40
CA LYS A 255 8.88 -17.27 -15.77
C LYS A 255 8.25 -18.65 -15.90
N PHE A 256 7.10 -18.90 -15.28
CA PHE A 256 6.39 -20.19 -15.27
C PHE A 256 5.09 -20.15 -16.06
N PHE A 257 4.49 -18.98 -16.19
CA PHE A 257 3.17 -18.77 -16.77
C PHE A 257 3.21 -17.59 -17.74
N LEU A 258 2.73 -17.76 -18.95
CA LEU A 258 2.68 -16.70 -19.96
C LEU A 258 1.74 -15.57 -19.51
N SER A 259 2.30 -14.38 -19.33
CA SER A 259 1.56 -13.19 -18.97
C SER A 259 2.30 -11.92 -19.42
N SER A 260 1.58 -11.06 -20.12
CA SER A 260 1.97 -9.70 -20.50
C SER A 260 1.41 -8.64 -19.54
N SER A 261 0.74 -9.07 -18.46
CA SER A 261 0.13 -8.19 -17.47
C SER A 261 1.15 -7.29 -16.79
N MET A 262 0.77 -6.01 -16.60
CA MET A 262 1.51 -5.04 -15.79
C MET A 262 1.07 -5.03 -14.32
N LEU A 263 0.07 -5.86 -13.96
CA LEU A 263 -0.40 -6.03 -12.59
C LEU A 263 0.56 -6.92 -11.80
N ASN A 264 0.30 -7.04 -10.50
CA ASN A 264 1.07 -7.96 -9.67
C ASN A 264 0.88 -9.40 -10.17
N PHE A 265 2.00 -10.04 -10.46
CA PHE A 265 2.02 -11.46 -10.79
C PHE A 265 3.33 -12.09 -10.34
N PHE A 266 3.48 -12.22 -9.02
CA PHE A 266 4.64 -12.80 -8.37
C PHE A 266 4.21 -13.68 -7.20
N ASN A 267 5.13 -14.49 -6.74
CA ASN A 267 5.01 -15.33 -5.56
C ASN A 267 6.31 -15.24 -4.75
N TRP A 268 6.50 -16.07 -3.74
CA TRP A 268 7.75 -16.13 -2.99
C TRP A 268 8.03 -17.55 -2.51
N ILE A 269 9.30 -17.80 -2.23
CA ILE A 269 9.79 -18.97 -1.52
C ILE A 269 10.45 -18.52 -0.22
N GLU A 270 10.50 -19.43 0.77
CA GLU A 270 11.02 -19.12 2.11
C GLU A 270 12.12 -20.13 2.51
N PRO A 271 13.33 -20.08 1.90
CA PRO A 271 14.45 -20.92 2.35
C PRO A 271 14.80 -20.56 3.80
N GLY A 272 14.88 -21.59 4.65
CA GLY A 272 15.14 -21.41 6.08
C GLY A 272 16.21 -22.36 6.59
N TYR A 273 17.32 -21.81 7.13
CA TYR A 273 18.47 -22.59 7.61
C TYR A 273 18.66 -22.45 9.11
N ASN A 274 18.84 -23.58 9.82
CA ASN A 274 19.09 -23.61 11.26
C ASN A 274 20.55 -23.94 11.55
N PHE A 275 21.31 -22.94 11.93
CA PHE A 275 22.76 -23.02 12.17
C PHE A 275 23.15 -23.79 13.44
N THR A 276 22.20 -24.20 14.29
CA THR A 276 22.48 -25.02 15.48
C THR A 276 22.39 -26.52 15.16
N THR A 277 21.48 -26.90 14.24
CA THR A 277 21.18 -28.30 13.94
C THR A 277 21.79 -28.76 12.61
N GLN A 278 22.31 -27.83 11.81
CA GLN A 278 22.90 -28.09 10.49
C GLN A 278 24.34 -27.57 10.44
N ASP A 279 25.13 -28.07 9.50
CA ASP A 279 26.52 -27.66 9.28
C ASP A 279 26.58 -26.16 8.94
N GLN A 280 27.54 -25.45 9.54
CA GLN A 280 27.73 -23.99 9.35
C GLN A 280 28.71 -23.64 8.21
N SER A 281 29.23 -24.64 7.49
CA SER A 281 30.11 -24.40 6.34
C SER A 281 29.34 -23.74 5.19
N PHE A 282 30.05 -22.94 4.42
CA PHE A 282 29.47 -22.29 3.24
C PHE A 282 28.94 -23.31 2.24
N GLU A 283 29.67 -24.37 2.03
CA GLU A 283 29.36 -25.48 1.10
C GLU A 283 28.02 -26.15 1.49
N ALA A 284 27.83 -26.42 2.77
CA ALA A 284 26.59 -27.04 3.25
C ALA A 284 25.37 -26.09 3.08
N ILE A 285 25.52 -24.82 3.40
CA ILE A 285 24.47 -23.81 3.22
C ILE A 285 24.13 -23.62 1.73
N LEU A 286 25.17 -23.58 0.88
CA LEU A 286 25.02 -23.45 -0.56
C LEU A 286 24.29 -24.64 -1.16
N LYS A 287 24.69 -25.85 -0.78
CA LYS A 287 24.04 -27.11 -1.19
C LYS A 287 22.57 -27.13 -0.78
N TYR A 288 22.27 -26.84 0.49
CA TYR A 288 20.90 -26.75 0.99
C TYR A 288 20.07 -25.73 0.20
N THR A 289 20.63 -24.53 -0.02
CA THR A 289 19.93 -23.46 -0.73
C THR A 289 19.63 -23.87 -2.17
N LYS A 290 20.59 -24.53 -2.85
CA LYS A 290 20.40 -25.06 -4.19
C LYS A 290 19.25 -26.07 -4.24
N GLU A 291 19.30 -27.11 -3.40
CA GLU A 291 18.28 -28.17 -3.33
C GLU A 291 16.89 -27.59 -2.99
N PHE A 292 16.83 -26.61 -2.09
CA PHE A 292 15.59 -25.93 -1.74
C PHE A 292 14.99 -25.17 -2.94
N PHE A 293 15.81 -24.41 -3.67
CA PHE A 293 15.36 -23.68 -4.86
C PHE A 293 14.88 -24.62 -5.95
N GLU A 294 15.63 -25.68 -6.25
CA GLU A 294 15.24 -26.69 -7.24
C GLU A 294 13.92 -27.36 -6.87
N THR A 295 13.72 -27.64 -5.59
CA THR A 295 12.50 -28.28 -5.09
C THR A 295 11.29 -27.34 -5.08
N GLU A 296 11.44 -26.06 -4.73
CA GLU A 296 10.32 -25.13 -4.57
C GLU A 296 10.00 -24.36 -5.86
N LEU A 297 10.95 -24.15 -6.78
CA LEU A 297 10.74 -23.40 -8.02
C LEU A 297 10.26 -24.30 -9.17
N THR A 298 9.17 -25.03 -8.95
CA THR A 298 8.50 -25.81 -10.00
C THR A 298 7.14 -25.19 -10.34
N LYS A 299 6.68 -25.40 -11.57
CA LYS A 299 5.39 -24.87 -12.05
C LYS A 299 4.22 -25.36 -11.18
N GLU A 300 4.27 -26.62 -10.77
CA GLU A 300 3.24 -27.27 -9.94
C GLU A 300 3.15 -26.61 -8.56
N LYS A 301 4.29 -26.38 -7.90
CA LYS A 301 4.31 -25.71 -6.59
C LYS A 301 3.91 -24.25 -6.66
N MET A 302 4.32 -23.54 -7.71
CA MET A 302 3.89 -22.15 -7.93
C MET A 302 2.38 -22.09 -8.19
N SER A 303 1.81 -23.00 -8.96
CA SER A 303 0.38 -23.10 -9.20
C SER A 303 -0.40 -23.45 -7.93
N ALA A 304 0.08 -24.40 -7.13
CA ALA A 304 -0.52 -24.75 -5.84
C ALA A 304 -0.55 -23.54 -4.87
N HIS A 305 0.52 -22.73 -4.86
CA HIS A 305 0.59 -21.54 -4.02
C HIS A 305 -0.37 -20.45 -4.51
N ILE A 306 -0.49 -20.23 -5.82
CA ILE A 306 -1.52 -19.33 -6.40
C ILE A 306 -2.91 -19.77 -5.92
N SER A 307 -3.19 -21.06 -5.99
CA SER A 307 -4.50 -21.62 -5.63
C SER A 307 -4.80 -21.49 -4.13
N GLU A 308 -3.80 -21.64 -3.26
CA GLU A 308 -3.94 -21.43 -1.81
C GLU A 308 -4.28 -19.95 -1.48
N LEU A 309 -3.58 -19.01 -2.10
CA LEU A 309 -3.81 -17.58 -1.88
C LEU A 309 -5.22 -17.15 -2.35
N LEU A 310 -5.64 -17.63 -3.52
CA LEU A 310 -6.96 -17.31 -4.07
C LEU A 310 -8.10 -18.04 -3.36
N ALA A 311 -7.90 -19.24 -2.83
CA ALA A 311 -8.92 -19.97 -2.07
C ALA A 311 -9.40 -19.18 -0.85
N LEU A 312 -8.50 -18.44 -0.18
CA LEU A 312 -8.87 -17.54 0.92
C LEU A 312 -9.75 -16.38 0.43
N GLU A 313 -9.42 -15.80 -0.70
CA GLU A 313 -10.17 -14.69 -1.29
C GLU A 313 -11.55 -15.11 -1.77
N LEU A 314 -11.65 -16.29 -2.36
CA LEU A 314 -12.89 -16.83 -2.92
C LEU A 314 -13.83 -17.42 -1.86
N HIS A 315 -13.42 -17.51 -0.60
CA HIS A 315 -14.23 -18.06 0.48
C HIS A 315 -15.49 -17.20 0.71
N PRO A 316 -16.71 -17.77 0.64
CA PRO A 316 -17.96 -17.01 0.67
C PRO A 316 -18.11 -16.08 1.87
N ILE A 317 -17.78 -16.56 3.08
CA ILE A 317 -17.85 -15.76 4.32
C ILE A 317 -16.91 -14.57 4.26
N LEU A 318 -15.69 -14.75 3.75
CA LEU A 318 -14.72 -13.66 3.61
C LEU A 318 -15.17 -12.65 2.54
N ARG A 319 -15.88 -13.08 1.49
CA ARG A 319 -16.41 -12.16 0.47
C ARG A 319 -17.46 -11.23 1.04
N LEU A 320 -18.35 -11.70 1.91
CA LEU A 320 -19.45 -10.94 2.51
C LEU A 320 -19.05 -10.12 3.74
N ALA A 321 -17.89 -10.38 4.35
CA ALA A 321 -17.45 -9.64 5.51
C ALA A 321 -17.17 -8.15 5.15
N PRO A 322 -17.54 -7.18 6.00
CA PRO A 322 -17.25 -5.77 5.80
C PRO A 322 -15.74 -5.51 5.64
N LEU A 323 -15.38 -4.56 4.78
CA LEU A 323 -13.99 -4.27 4.44
C LEU A 323 -13.12 -3.95 5.67
N GLU A 324 -13.63 -3.23 6.66
CA GLU A 324 -12.85 -2.88 7.87
C GLU A 324 -12.50 -4.14 8.68
N LEU A 325 -13.44 -5.08 8.80
CA LEU A 325 -13.17 -6.35 9.48
C LEU A 325 -12.14 -7.18 8.72
N LYS A 326 -12.25 -7.24 7.39
CA LYS A 326 -11.23 -7.89 6.54
C LYS A 326 -9.86 -7.28 6.73
N ASN A 327 -9.78 -5.94 6.72
CA ASN A 327 -8.51 -5.23 6.90
C ASN A 327 -7.87 -5.56 8.24
N LEU A 328 -8.66 -5.65 9.32
CA LEU A 328 -8.16 -6.06 10.65
C LEU A 328 -7.62 -7.50 10.62
N CYS A 329 -8.36 -8.43 10.02
CA CYS A 329 -7.92 -9.83 9.89
C CYS A 329 -6.65 -9.95 9.03
N ILE A 330 -6.58 -9.24 7.90
CA ILE A 330 -5.40 -9.22 7.01
C ILE A 330 -4.19 -8.63 7.75
N GLN A 331 -4.35 -7.54 8.48
CA GLN A 331 -3.27 -6.92 9.26
C GLN A 331 -2.78 -7.84 10.37
N ALA A 332 -3.67 -8.53 11.08
CA ALA A 332 -3.31 -9.51 12.10
C ALA A 332 -2.56 -10.70 11.48
N GLY A 333 -3.05 -11.22 10.35
CA GLY A 333 -2.41 -12.29 9.60
C GLY A 333 -1.02 -11.89 9.07
N ALA A 334 -0.88 -10.68 8.54
CA ALA A 334 0.40 -10.15 8.08
C ALA A 334 1.42 -10.05 9.22
N LYS A 335 1.04 -9.49 10.38
CA LYS A 335 1.90 -9.43 11.58
C LYS A 335 2.31 -10.83 12.09
N TYR A 336 1.40 -11.80 11.99
CA TYR A 336 1.73 -13.18 12.36
C TYR A 336 2.72 -13.79 11.36
N SER A 337 2.49 -13.60 10.06
CA SER A 337 3.39 -14.09 9.00
C SER A 337 4.78 -13.46 9.06
N GLU A 338 4.88 -12.18 9.45
CA GLU A 338 6.17 -11.49 9.64
C GLU A 338 7.10 -12.22 10.62
N LYS A 339 6.56 -12.95 11.61
CA LYS A 339 7.37 -13.74 12.57
C LYS A 339 8.06 -14.95 11.93
N ASN A 340 7.63 -15.34 10.74
CA ASN A 340 8.18 -16.50 10.03
C ASN A 340 9.33 -16.11 9.06
N THR A 341 9.61 -14.81 8.91
CA THR A 341 10.64 -14.31 8.00
C THR A 341 11.66 -13.47 8.79
N THR A 342 12.95 -13.71 8.55
CA THR A 342 14.06 -12.92 9.12
C THR A 342 14.31 -11.66 8.31
N ALA A 343 14.52 -11.82 7.00
CA ALA A 343 14.87 -10.75 6.06
C ALA A 343 14.28 -11.06 4.67
N ILE A 344 14.31 -10.08 3.78
CA ILE A 344 13.85 -10.21 2.40
C ILE A 344 15.05 -10.11 1.47
N PHE A 345 15.09 -10.98 0.46
CA PHE A 345 16.08 -10.96 -0.60
C PHE A 345 15.39 -10.87 -1.95
N SER A 346 15.43 -9.70 -2.57
CA SER A 346 14.73 -9.39 -3.81
C SER A 346 15.70 -9.23 -4.98
N ASN A 347 15.57 -10.05 -6.00
CA ASN A 347 16.35 -9.96 -7.23
C ASN A 347 15.46 -9.56 -8.40
N MET A 348 15.61 -8.30 -8.85
CA MET A 348 14.81 -7.72 -9.94
C MET A 348 15.31 -8.11 -11.33
N SER A 349 16.35 -8.95 -11.39
CA SER A 349 16.99 -9.38 -12.64
C SER A 349 17.67 -8.23 -13.41
N ALA A 350 18.04 -8.48 -14.67
CA ALA A 350 18.74 -7.51 -15.50
C ALA A 350 17.77 -6.57 -16.21
N VAL A 351 18.01 -5.28 -16.10
CA VAL A 351 17.35 -4.24 -16.91
C VAL A 351 18.03 -4.22 -18.28
N LYS A 352 17.25 -4.41 -19.32
CA LYS A 352 17.73 -4.37 -20.70
C LYS A 352 17.23 -3.09 -21.37
N MET A 353 18.15 -2.32 -21.92
CA MET A 353 17.88 -1.16 -22.77
C MET A 353 18.42 -1.42 -24.17
N HIS A 354 17.87 -0.75 -25.18
CA HIS A 354 18.42 -0.82 -26.54
C HIS A 354 19.85 -0.23 -26.57
N ALA A 355 20.71 -0.78 -27.40
CA ALA A 355 22.13 -0.44 -27.43
C ALA A 355 22.41 1.06 -27.61
N SER A 356 21.60 1.77 -28.38
CA SER A 356 21.72 3.20 -28.62
C SER A 356 21.54 4.08 -27.36
N TYR A 357 20.83 3.60 -26.34
CA TYR A 357 20.58 4.33 -25.08
C TYR A 357 21.63 4.02 -23.99
N VAL A 358 22.29 2.88 -24.08
CA VAL A 358 23.28 2.42 -23.08
C VAL A 358 24.39 3.45 -22.79
N PRO A 359 24.95 4.17 -23.78
CA PRO A 359 26.01 5.15 -23.52
C PRO A 359 25.66 6.27 -22.54
N TYR A 360 24.36 6.59 -22.40
CA TYR A 360 23.87 7.71 -21.56
C TYR A 360 23.50 7.28 -20.14
N ILE A 361 23.41 5.97 -19.88
CA ILE A 361 22.96 5.41 -18.60
C ILE A 361 24.16 4.94 -17.79
N GLU A 362 24.21 5.30 -16.52
CA GLU A 362 25.24 4.86 -15.59
C GLU A 362 24.86 3.54 -14.93
N ARG A 363 23.65 3.47 -14.33
CA ARG A 363 23.13 2.26 -13.65
C ARG A 363 21.64 2.36 -13.36
N PHE A 364 21.05 1.24 -13.03
CA PHE A 364 19.73 1.13 -12.41
C PHE A 364 19.86 0.63 -10.98
N GLY A 365 18.86 0.95 -10.14
CA GLY A 365 18.76 0.41 -8.80
C GLY A 365 17.33 0.39 -8.28
N VAL A 366 17.15 -0.25 -7.12
CA VAL A 366 15.84 -0.44 -6.52
C VAL A 366 15.90 -0.36 -5.00
N TYR A 367 14.95 0.34 -4.39
CA TYR A 367 14.73 0.41 -2.96
C TYR A 367 13.33 -0.03 -2.61
N THR A 368 13.17 -0.56 -1.39
CA THR A 368 11.88 -0.89 -0.82
C THR A 368 11.79 -0.37 0.61
N ASN A 369 10.58 -0.19 1.09
CA ASN A 369 10.33 0.21 2.47
C ASN A 369 9.44 -0.82 3.14
N THR A 370 10.06 -1.77 3.82
CA THR A 370 9.41 -2.83 4.60
C THR A 370 9.86 -2.76 6.06
N PRO A 371 9.14 -3.41 6.99
CA PRO A 371 9.57 -3.48 8.40
C PRO A 371 10.76 -4.44 8.61
N LYS A 372 11.17 -5.16 7.58
CA LYS A 372 12.28 -6.12 7.60
C LYS A 372 13.56 -5.52 7.08
N PHE A 373 14.67 -6.16 7.38
CA PHE A 373 15.93 -5.94 6.69
C PHE A 373 15.83 -6.52 5.29
N GLU A 374 16.15 -5.75 4.28
CA GLU A 374 15.97 -6.18 2.90
C GLU A 374 17.22 -5.92 2.07
N LEU A 375 17.55 -6.87 1.21
CA LEU A 375 18.57 -6.74 0.18
C LEU A 375 17.89 -6.81 -1.17
N CYS A 376 17.97 -5.72 -1.93
CA CYS A 376 17.47 -5.63 -3.31
C CYS A 376 18.62 -5.65 -4.30
N LEU A 377 18.43 -6.37 -5.41
CA LEU A 377 19.39 -6.47 -6.52
C LEU A 377 18.77 -5.98 -7.82
N CYS A 378 19.55 -5.23 -8.58
CA CYS A 378 19.22 -4.83 -9.94
C CYS A 378 20.50 -4.77 -10.77
N SER A 379 20.51 -5.32 -11.97
CA SER A 379 21.70 -5.27 -12.83
C SER A 379 21.45 -4.55 -14.14
N PHE A 380 22.47 -3.82 -14.58
CA PHE A 380 22.51 -3.16 -15.88
C PHE A 380 23.93 -3.24 -16.44
N GLN A 381 24.08 -3.79 -17.63
CA GLN A 381 25.38 -4.13 -18.22
C GLN A 381 26.20 -4.99 -17.23
N ASP A 382 27.47 -4.64 -16.94
CA ASP A 382 28.29 -5.34 -15.97
C ASP A 382 28.13 -4.81 -14.52
N LYS A 383 27.19 -3.90 -14.26
CA LYS A 383 26.97 -3.33 -12.93
C LYS A 383 25.80 -4.05 -12.24
N LEU A 384 26.09 -4.75 -11.14
CA LEU A 384 25.09 -5.30 -10.22
C LEU A 384 24.99 -4.37 -9.02
N SER A 385 23.90 -3.62 -8.93
CA SER A 385 23.60 -2.75 -7.81
C SER A 385 22.99 -3.55 -6.66
N PHE A 386 23.59 -3.47 -5.48
CA PHE A 386 23.04 -3.94 -4.22
C PHE A 386 22.48 -2.75 -3.45
N ALA A 387 21.27 -2.87 -2.94
CA ALA A 387 20.68 -1.90 -2.03
C ALA A 387 20.20 -2.62 -0.78
N PHE A 388 20.84 -2.36 0.34
CA PHE A 388 20.36 -2.74 1.66
C PHE A 388 19.42 -1.66 2.19
N THR A 389 18.21 -2.04 2.54
CA THR A 389 17.24 -1.14 3.15
C THR A 389 16.85 -1.65 4.54
N SER A 390 16.82 -0.75 5.51
CA SER A 390 16.59 -1.10 6.89
C SER A 390 16.10 0.12 7.70
N ARG A 391 15.34 -0.14 8.75
CA ARG A 391 14.99 0.86 9.78
C ARG A 391 15.80 0.68 11.05
N TYR A 392 16.85 -0.13 11.02
CA TYR A 392 17.75 -0.40 12.13
C TYR A 392 19.06 0.33 11.95
N ASP A 393 19.61 0.84 13.05
CA ASP A 393 20.87 1.56 13.11
C ASP A 393 22.06 0.58 13.19
N THR A 394 22.13 -0.39 12.29
CA THR A 394 23.24 -1.34 12.23
C THR A 394 23.63 -1.63 10.79
N VAL A 395 24.91 -1.59 10.54
CA VAL A 395 25.55 -1.95 9.25
C VAL A 395 26.31 -3.27 9.34
N ASN A 396 26.16 -4.02 10.44
CA ASN A 396 26.97 -5.23 10.66
C ASN A 396 26.66 -6.33 9.66
N ILE A 397 25.37 -6.58 9.38
CA ILE A 397 24.97 -7.60 8.41
C ILE A 397 25.52 -7.26 7.02
N GLU A 398 25.46 -5.99 6.62
CA GLU A 398 26.03 -5.52 5.36
C GLU A 398 27.54 -5.72 5.33
N ARG A 399 28.23 -5.33 6.41
CA ARG A 399 29.67 -5.50 6.54
C ARG A 399 30.08 -6.96 6.44
N ASN A 400 29.36 -7.85 7.12
CA ASN A 400 29.58 -9.29 7.05
C ASN A 400 29.35 -9.79 5.62
N PHE A 401 28.27 -9.37 4.97
CA PHE A 401 27.96 -9.75 3.60
C PHE A 401 29.08 -9.35 2.62
N TYR A 402 29.56 -8.10 2.67
CA TYR A 402 30.64 -7.64 1.79
C TYR A 402 31.98 -8.31 2.10
N ARG A 403 32.26 -8.61 3.37
CA ARG A 403 33.45 -9.39 3.75
C ARG A 403 33.40 -10.79 3.16
N LEU A 404 32.26 -11.51 3.32
CA LEU A 404 32.06 -12.83 2.74
C LEU A 404 32.14 -12.79 1.20
N LEU A 405 31.60 -11.77 0.59
CA LEU A 405 31.68 -11.56 -0.86
C LEU A 405 33.12 -11.40 -1.33
N LYS A 406 33.94 -10.61 -0.59
CA LYS A 406 35.37 -10.44 -0.84
C LYS A 406 36.14 -11.73 -0.66
N GLU A 407 35.84 -12.56 0.34
CA GLU A 407 36.41 -13.88 0.55
C GLU A 407 36.13 -14.82 -0.63
N GLN A 408 35.03 -14.62 -1.36
CA GLN A 408 34.72 -15.33 -2.61
C GLN A 408 35.39 -14.69 -3.85
N GLY A 409 36.31 -13.74 -3.65
CA GLY A 409 37.06 -13.10 -4.74
C GLY A 409 36.29 -11.98 -5.48
N ILE A 410 35.18 -11.48 -4.92
CA ILE A 410 34.36 -10.46 -5.55
C ILE A 410 34.54 -9.13 -4.81
N ALA A 411 35.12 -8.14 -5.50
CA ALA A 411 35.27 -6.80 -4.98
C ALA A 411 33.97 -6.01 -5.11
N SER A 412 33.66 -5.18 -4.10
CA SER A 412 32.49 -4.29 -4.11
C SER A 412 32.94 -2.84 -3.98
N GLU A 413 32.33 -1.98 -4.77
CA GLU A 413 32.46 -0.53 -4.68
C GLU A 413 31.26 0.05 -3.91
N LYS A 414 31.52 0.75 -2.82
CA LYS A 414 30.47 1.44 -2.06
C LYS A 414 30.02 2.67 -2.81
N VAL A 415 28.73 2.77 -3.01
CA VAL A 415 28.10 3.98 -3.53
C VAL A 415 27.42 4.69 -2.39
N LYS A 416 27.65 5.97 -2.24
CA LYS A 416 26.98 6.79 -1.25
C LYS A 416 25.78 7.47 -1.92
N PRO A 417 24.55 6.96 -1.72
CA PRO A 417 23.40 7.60 -2.31
C PRO A 417 23.22 8.99 -1.68
N GLU A 418 23.05 9.98 -2.53
CA GLU A 418 22.73 11.32 -2.08
C GLU A 418 21.22 11.52 -2.07
N PHE A 419 20.71 12.05 -0.97
CA PHE A 419 19.30 12.42 -0.81
C PHE A 419 19.20 13.88 -0.36
N PRO A 420 18.18 14.63 -0.78
CA PRO A 420 17.95 15.98 -0.29
C PRO A 420 17.63 15.96 1.21
N LYS A 421 17.94 17.07 1.91
CA LYS A 421 17.46 17.26 3.28
C LYS A 421 15.95 17.45 3.24
N THR A 422 15.23 16.59 3.95
CA THR A 422 13.76 16.60 3.95
C THR A 422 13.23 17.23 5.24
N ASP A 423 12.40 18.26 5.09
CA ASP A 423 11.54 18.76 6.17
C ASP A 423 10.17 18.12 6.01
N GLU A 424 9.75 17.25 6.93
CA GLU A 424 8.42 16.64 6.89
C GLU A 424 7.31 17.59 7.37
N PRO A 425 6.47 18.15 6.47
CA PRO A 425 5.37 19.05 6.87
C PRO A 425 4.24 18.36 7.63
N SER A 426 4.14 17.03 7.54
CA SER A 426 2.99 16.26 8.07
C SER A 426 2.98 16.10 9.60
N GLU A 427 4.08 16.39 10.29
CA GLU A 427 4.14 16.27 11.75
C GLU A 427 3.45 17.42 12.51
N GLN A 428 3.43 18.62 11.94
CA GLN A 428 2.87 19.80 12.63
C GLN A 428 1.36 19.65 12.89
N GLU A 429 0.58 19.25 11.89
CA GLU A 429 -0.87 19.07 12.06
C GLU A 429 -1.20 18.00 13.10
N MET A 430 -0.42 16.92 13.13
CA MET A 430 -0.59 15.86 14.12
C MET A 430 -0.16 16.32 15.53
N LYS A 431 0.85 17.19 15.64
CA LYS A 431 1.26 17.79 16.93
C LYS A 431 0.14 18.67 17.47
N VAL A 432 -0.46 19.53 16.64
CA VAL A 432 -1.59 20.37 17.04
C VAL A 432 -2.78 19.53 17.52
N TYR A 433 -3.15 18.47 16.76
CA TYR A 433 -4.22 17.57 17.19
C TYR A 433 -3.92 16.83 18.50
N LYS A 434 -2.67 16.42 18.75
CA LYS A 434 -2.26 15.80 20.02
C LYS A 434 -2.38 16.77 21.20
N ILE A 435 -1.95 18.02 21.01
CA ILE A 435 -2.08 19.09 22.03
C ILE A 435 -3.55 19.32 22.35
N TYR A 436 -4.39 19.48 21.33
CA TYR A 436 -5.84 19.63 21.50
C TYR A 436 -6.45 18.46 22.27
N SER A 437 -6.11 17.21 21.89
CA SER A 437 -6.61 16.02 22.58
C SER A 437 -6.13 15.95 24.04
N PHE A 438 -4.88 16.32 24.29
CA PHE A 438 -4.35 16.39 25.66
C PHE A 438 -5.12 17.40 26.51
N LEU A 439 -5.41 18.60 25.97
CA LEU A 439 -6.19 19.62 26.67
C LEU A 439 -7.60 19.12 26.99
N CYS A 440 -8.30 18.48 26.04
CA CYS A 440 -9.62 17.90 26.30
C CYS A 440 -9.58 16.86 27.44
N ILE A 441 -8.59 15.95 27.43
CA ILE A 441 -8.41 14.94 28.47
C ILE A 441 -8.11 15.60 29.81
N ALA A 442 -7.24 16.61 29.85
CA ALA A 442 -6.90 17.33 31.09
C ALA A 442 -8.12 18.04 31.69
N ILE A 443 -8.95 18.69 30.85
CA ILE A 443 -10.21 19.34 31.28
C ILE A 443 -11.16 18.30 31.89
N VAL A 444 -11.38 17.17 31.19
CA VAL A 444 -12.25 16.10 31.71
C VAL A 444 -11.74 15.53 33.03
N ALA A 445 -10.43 15.29 33.16
CA ALA A 445 -9.82 14.82 34.39
C ALA A 445 -10.01 15.82 35.54
N ALA A 446 -9.77 17.12 35.29
CA ALA A 446 -9.99 18.17 36.28
C ALA A 446 -11.44 18.23 36.74
N MET A 447 -12.42 18.12 35.80
CA MET A 447 -13.85 18.10 36.12
C MET A 447 -14.24 16.89 36.97
N LEU A 448 -13.70 15.70 36.67
CA LEU A 448 -13.95 14.49 37.47
C LEU A 448 -13.37 14.59 38.89
N VAL A 449 -12.18 15.19 39.04
CA VAL A 449 -11.58 15.47 40.34
C VAL A 449 -12.42 16.48 41.13
N THR A 450 -12.95 17.53 40.49
CA THR A 450 -13.83 18.49 41.08
C THR A 450 -15.14 17.87 41.58
N GLU A 451 -15.75 17.01 40.76
CA GLU A 451 -16.95 16.26 41.13
C GLU A 451 -16.71 15.36 42.33
N TYR A 452 -15.57 14.65 42.36
CA TYR A 452 -15.20 13.77 43.45
C TYR A 452 -15.00 14.51 44.77
N ASN A 453 -14.33 15.69 44.76
CA ASN A 453 -14.01 16.44 45.98
C ASN A 453 -15.18 17.25 46.55
N PHE A 454 -15.98 17.85 45.66
CA PHE A 454 -17.00 18.84 46.07
C PHE A 454 -18.42 18.29 46.11
N HIS A 455 -18.70 17.13 45.50
CA HIS A 455 -20.02 16.45 45.47
C HIS A 455 -21.19 17.45 45.28
N PRO A 456 -21.21 18.24 44.20
CA PRO A 456 -22.22 19.31 44.04
C PRO A 456 -23.62 18.71 43.91
N ARG A 457 -24.63 19.41 44.50
CA ARG A 457 -26.04 18.97 44.43
C ARG A 457 -26.55 18.81 43.00
N ILE A 458 -26.03 19.60 42.06
CA ILE A 458 -26.30 19.48 40.62
C ILE A 458 -24.99 19.03 39.97
N ARG A 459 -25.02 17.91 39.25
CA ARG A 459 -23.83 17.30 38.60
C ARG A 459 -23.40 18.05 37.34
N TRP A 460 -23.29 19.39 37.40
CA TRP A 460 -22.88 20.24 36.27
C TRP A 460 -21.50 19.85 35.71
N THR A 461 -20.60 19.45 36.58
CA THR A 461 -19.25 18.98 36.20
C THR A 461 -19.30 17.76 35.29
N LEU A 462 -20.18 16.79 35.56
CA LEU A 462 -20.37 15.62 34.71
C LEU A 462 -20.98 15.97 33.35
N PHE A 463 -21.97 16.88 33.33
CA PHE A 463 -22.56 17.39 32.08
C PHE A 463 -21.52 18.13 31.22
N THR A 464 -20.71 18.99 31.83
CA THR A 464 -19.66 19.71 31.11
C THR A 464 -18.57 18.78 30.61
N ALA A 465 -18.13 17.81 31.43
CA ALA A 465 -17.18 16.78 31.03
C ALA A 465 -17.70 15.97 29.82
N GLY A 466 -18.98 15.55 29.86
CA GLY A 466 -19.63 14.88 28.75
C GLY A 466 -19.71 15.75 27.47
N GLY A 467 -19.96 17.05 27.61
CA GLY A 467 -19.92 18.02 26.52
C GLY A 467 -18.53 18.12 25.86
N VAL A 468 -17.48 18.20 26.68
CA VAL A 468 -16.09 18.21 26.19
C VAL A 468 -15.73 16.90 25.46
N VAL A 469 -16.14 15.76 25.98
CA VAL A 469 -15.94 14.45 25.32
C VAL A 469 -16.67 14.42 23.97
N THR A 470 -17.92 14.87 23.93
CA THR A 470 -18.72 14.96 22.70
C THR A 470 -18.03 15.82 21.63
N MET A 471 -17.59 17.02 22.02
CA MET A 471 -16.85 17.94 21.15
C MET A 471 -15.55 17.32 20.66
N TRP A 472 -14.79 16.64 21.53
CA TRP A 472 -13.55 15.97 21.16
C TRP A 472 -13.77 14.83 20.16
N ILE A 473 -14.82 14.02 20.34
CA ILE A 473 -15.18 12.93 19.40
C ILE A 473 -15.54 13.54 18.02
N ALA A 474 -16.42 14.54 17.99
CA ALA A 474 -16.84 15.19 16.75
C ALA A 474 -15.66 15.83 16.00
N SER A 475 -14.81 16.58 16.72
CA SER A 475 -13.60 17.19 16.16
C SER A 475 -12.59 16.15 15.66
N SER A 476 -12.45 15.03 16.38
CA SER A 476 -11.59 13.92 15.97
C SER A 476 -12.06 13.31 14.65
N ILE A 477 -13.36 13.07 14.50
CA ILE A 477 -13.94 12.61 13.24
C ILE A 477 -13.66 13.62 12.13
N GLY A 478 -13.88 14.91 12.40
CA GLY A 478 -13.57 16.01 11.48
C GLY A 478 -12.12 15.97 11.02
N PHE A 479 -11.18 15.84 11.94
CA PHE A 479 -9.75 15.79 11.66
C PHE A 479 -9.34 14.57 10.84
N PHE A 480 -9.76 13.36 11.25
CA PHE A 480 -9.38 12.12 10.56
C PHE A 480 -10.10 11.90 9.22
N LYS A 481 -11.25 12.55 9.00
CA LYS A 481 -12.02 12.45 7.74
C LYS A 481 -11.98 13.73 6.89
N ARG A 482 -11.09 14.68 7.20
CA ARG A 482 -11.03 16.01 6.54
C ARG A 482 -10.84 15.99 5.02
N TYR A 483 -10.24 14.92 4.50
CA TYR A 483 -10.00 14.79 3.06
C TYR A 483 -11.23 14.38 2.24
N ASN A 484 -12.28 13.89 2.91
CA ASN A 484 -13.55 13.53 2.26
C ASN A 484 -14.72 14.08 3.09
N LEU A 485 -15.22 15.25 2.70
CA LEU A 485 -16.27 15.94 3.44
C LEU A 485 -17.59 15.18 3.51
N LEU A 486 -17.95 14.47 2.43
CA LEU A 486 -19.19 13.69 2.37
C LEU A 486 -19.13 12.51 3.34
N LYS A 487 -17.98 11.84 3.37
CA LYS A 487 -17.72 10.77 4.34
C LYS A 487 -17.67 11.31 5.77
N ASN A 488 -17.12 12.51 5.97
CA ASN A 488 -17.11 13.17 7.26
C ASN A 488 -18.55 13.44 7.74
N ALA A 489 -19.39 14.03 6.89
CA ALA A 489 -20.80 14.29 7.19
C ALA A 489 -21.55 13.01 7.58
N MET A 490 -21.31 11.89 6.86
CA MET A 490 -21.90 10.60 7.20
C MET A 490 -21.47 10.08 8.57
N TRP A 491 -20.17 10.17 8.90
CA TRP A 491 -19.67 9.78 10.22
C TRP A 491 -20.21 10.68 11.34
N GLN A 492 -20.35 12.00 11.09
CA GLN A 492 -20.97 12.93 12.04
C GLN A 492 -22.44 12.56 12.31
N LEU A 493 -23.18 12.17 11.27
CA LEU A 493 -24.56 11.69 11.42
C LEU A 493 -24.62 10.47 12.35
N PHE A 494 -23.83 9.42 12.07
CA PHE A 494 -23.84 8.19 12.88
C PHE A 494 -23.45 8.45 14.32
N VAL A 495 -22.31 9.11 14.54
CA VAL A 495 -21.76 9.29 15.88
C VAL A 495 -22.60 10.33 16.65
N GLY A 496 -23.06 11.38 15.97
CA GLY A 496 -23.96 12.38 16.57
C GLY A 496 -25.26 11.73 17.05
N THR A 497 -25.86 10.84 16.26
CA THR A 497 -27.07 10.10 16.68
C THR A 497 -26.81 9.23 17.91
N ILE A 498 -25.70 8.48 17.93
CA ILE A 498 -25.34 7.64 19.09
C ILE A 498 -25.12 8.49 20.34
N ILE A 499 -24.42 9.61 20.22
CA ILE A 499 -24.18 10.54 21.33
C ILE A 499 -25.49 11.10 21.85
N CYS A 500 -26.42 11.53 20.96
CA CYS A 500 -27.72 12.04 21.38
C CYS A 500 -28.57 10.97 22.08
N PHE A 501 -28.50 9.71 21.65
CA PHE A 501 -29.17 8.60 22.34
C PHE A 501 -28.60 8.38 23.75
N ILE A 502 -27.29 8.41 23.88
CA ILE A 502 -26.63 8.29 25.20
C ILE A 502 -27.04 9.44 26.10
N TRP A 503 -27.06 10.68 25.61
CA TRP A 503 -27.49 11.86 26.36
C TRP A 503 -28.97 11.76 26.80
N ASP A 504 -29.87 11.38 25.89
CA ASP A 504 -31.27 11.19 26.21
C ASP A 504 -31.49 10.10 27.28
N ALA A 505 -30.77 8.98 27.17
CA ALA A 505 -30.78 7.92 28.17
C ALA A 505 -30.27 8.36 29.54
N LEU A 506 -29.17 9.12 29.59
CA LEU A 506 -28.56 9.64 30.82
C LEU A 506 -29.40 10.71 31.51
N THR A 507 -30.23 11.44 30.73
CA THR A 507 -31.11 12.51 31.26
C THR A 507 -32.52 12.03 31.61
N GLY A 508 -32.80 10.73 31.57
CA GLY A 508 -34.05 10.12 32.00
C GLY A 508 -35.00 9.75 30.87
N TRP A 509 -34.50 9.61 29.63
CA TRP A 509 -35.24 9.17 28.44
C TRP A 509 -36.50 10.00 28.13
N HIS A 510 -36.29 11.18 27.57
CA HIS A 510 -37.37 12.05 27.13
C HIS A 510 -37.79 11.86 25.68
N SER A 511 -37.09 10.95 24.94
CA SER A 511 -37.29 10.61 23.52
C SER A 511 -36.95 11.74 22.53
N TRP A 512 -36.38 12.87 22.97
CA TRP A 512 -36.01 13.98 22.08
C TRP A 512 -34.99 13.57 21.02
N SER A 513 -34.10 12.64 21.35
CA SER A 513 -33.07 12.11 20.45
C SER A 513 -33.67 11.38 19.23
N VAL A 514 -34.76 10.64 19.45
CA VAL A 514 -35.45 9.84 18.40
C VAL A 514 -36.58 10.63 17.74
N ASP A 515 -37.30 11.44 18.49
CA ASP A 515 -38.47 12.20 18.00
C ASP A 515 -38.05 13.38 17.11
N LEU A 516 -36.97 14.07 17.47
CA LEU A 516 -36.56 15.34 16.83
C LEU A 516 -35.15 15.23 16.20
N VAL A 517 -34.15 14.85 16.97
CA VAL A 517 -32.75 14.98 16.52
C VAL A 517 -32.41 14.05 15.37
N LEU A 518 -32.77 12.78 15.47
CA LEU A 518 -32.46 11.79 14.44
C LEU A 518 -33.05 12.16 13.06
N PRO A 519 -34.34 12.49 12.90
CA PRO A 519 -34.90 12.86 11.61
C PRO A 519 -34.34 14.21 11.10
N ILE A 520 -34.18 15.20 11.96
CA ILE A 520 -33.63 16.52 11.57
C ILE A 520 -32.17 16.38 11.13
N MET A 521 -31.33 15.66 11.88
CA MET A 521 -29.93 15.41 11.51
C MET A 521 -29.82 14.65 10.19
N SER A 522 -30.67 13.66 9.95
CA SER A 522 -30.67 12.87 8.71
C SER A 522 -30.95 13.75 7.50
N VAL A 523 -32.03 14.55 7.55
CA VAL A 523 -32.42 15.45 6.46
C VAL A 523 -31.38 16.56 6.26
N SER A 524 -30.89 17.18 7.37
CA SER A 524 -29.88 18.23 7.30
C SER A 524 -28.57 17.73 6.72
N THR A 525 -28.15 16.53 7.12
CA THR A 525 -26.92 15.89 6.57
C THR A 525 -27.09 15.61 5.08
N LEU A 526 -28.23 15.06 4.65
CA LEU A 526 -28.53 14.80 3.25
C LEU A 526 -28.51 16.09 2.42
N THR A 527 -29.14 17.15 2.93
CA THR A 527 -29.12 18.48 2.29
C THR A 527 -27.71 19.05 2.21
N ALA A 528 -26.94 18.99 3.30
CA ALA A 528 -25.55 19.46 3.33
C ALA A 528 -24.65 18.68 2.33
N MET A 529 -24.84 17.38 2.21
CA MET A 529 -24.12 16.55 1.23
C MET A 529 -24.49 16.99 -0.19
N PHE A 530 -25.76 17.16 -0.50
CA PHE A 530 -26.23 17.60 -1.81
C PHE A 530 -25.67 18.98 -2.19
N VAL A 531 -25.75 19.94 -1.28
CA VAL A 531 -25.19 21.30 -1.48
C VAL A 531 -23.68 21.23 -1.68
N THR A 532 -22.96 20.48 -0.83
CA THR A 532 -21.51 20.31 -0.96
C THR A 532 -21.11 19.70 -2.30
N ALA A 533 -21.84 18.69 -2.75
CA ALA A 533 -21.60 18.05 -4.03
C ALA A 533 -21.79 19.03 -5.21
N LYS A 534 -22.84 19.86 -5.15
CA LYS A 534 -23.12 20.90 -6.16
C LYS A 534 -22.07 22.02 -6.18
N VAL A 535 -21.77 22.60 -5.01
CA VAL A 535 -20.79 23.70 -4.88
C VAL A 535 -19.40 23.27 -5.32
N ARG A 536 -18.97 22.07 -4.94
CA ARG A 536 -17.67 21.52 -5.32
C ARG A 536 -17.64 20.91 -6.73
N LYS A 537 -18.75 20.93 -7.45
CA LYS A 537 -18.88 20.30 -8.78
C LYS A 537 -18.37 18.85 -8.77
N CYS A 538 -18.67 18.12 -7.68
CA CYS A 538 -18.25 16.72 -7.55
C CYS A 538 -18.91 15.86 -8.65
N PRO A 539 -18.20 14.95 -9.30
CA PRO A 539 -18.83 13.99 -10.20
C PRO A 539 -19.79 13.08 -9.42
N VAL A 540 -20.88 12.68 -10.07
CA VAL A 540 -21.96 11.85 -9.46
C VAL A 540 -21.39 10.65 -8.69
N ARG A 541 -20.36 10.03 -9.23
CA ARG A 541 -19.67 8.86 -8.68
C ARG A 541 -19.04 9.08 -7.30
N GLU A 542 -18.80 10.32 -6.88
CA GLU A 542 -18.12 10.61 -5.61
C GLU A 542 -19.08 10.82 -4.45
N TYR A 543 -20.30 11.24 -4.70
CA TYR A 543 -21.23 11.60 -3.66
C TYR A 543 -22.43 10.66 -3.55
N LEU A 544 -22.86 10.03 -4.64
CA LEU A 544 -24.08 9.26 -4.71
C LEU A 544 -24.19 8.17 -3.63
N ILE A 545 -23.10 7.42 -3.39
CA ILE A 545 -23.09 6.36 -2.39
C ILE A 545 -23.30 6.91 -0.96
N TYR A 546 -22.71 8.05 -0.62
CA TYR A 546 -22.88 8.65 0.70
C TYR A 546 -24.29 9.21 0.89
N GLU A 547 -24.88 9.82 -0.16
CA GLU A 547 -26.26 10.29 -0.14
C GLU A 547 -27.24 9.14 0.03
N ILE A 548 -27.03 8.02 -0.69
CA ILE A 548 -27.86 6.81 -0.54
C ILE A 548 -27.75 6.23 0.88
N MET A 549 -26.54 6.18 1.43
CA MET A 549 -26.32 5.69 2.79
C MET A 549 -27.00 6.60 3.83
N ALA A 550 -26.92 7.92 3.67
CA ALA A 550 -27.54 8.87 4.57
C ALA A 550 -29.07 8.81 4.49
N ALA A 551 -29.61 8.75 3.28
CA ALA A 551 -31.05 8.61 3.06
C ALA A 551 -31.59 7.24 3.56
N GLY A 552 -30.85 6.15 3.29
CA GLY A 552 -31.19 4.83 3.82
C GLY A 552 -31.16 4.78 5.35
N TYR A 553 -30.17 5.40 5.98
CA TYR A 553 -30.10 5.54 7.44
C TYR A 553 -31.29 6.33 7.99
N GLY A 554 -31.60 7.49 7.40
CA GLY A 554 -32.72 8.35 7.79
C GLY A 554 -34.10 7.77 7.50
N LEU A 555 -34.21 6.72 6.69
CA LEU A 555 -35.43 5.97 6.44
C LEU A 555 -35.57 4.74 7.35
N ILE A 556 -34.51 3.91 7.39
CA ILE A 556 -34.55 2.58 8.04
C ILE A 556 -34.58 2.73 9.57
N LEU A 557 -33.70 3.56 10.15
CA LEU A 557 -33.60 3.67 11.61
C LEU A 557 -34.86 4.28 12.23
N PRO A 558 -35.36 5.44 11.77
CA PRO A 558 -36.66 5.95 12.27
C PRO A 558 -37.80 4.96 12.02
N GLY A 559 -37.83 4.28 10.89
CA GLY A 559 -38.84 3.25 10.58
C GLY A 559 -38.85 2.10 11.60
N ILE A 560 -37.68 1.57 11.96
CA ILE A 560 -37.56 0.54 13.02
C ILE A 560 -38.02 1.08 14.37
N LEU A 561 -37.59 2.29 14.75
CA LEU A 561 -37.95 2.90 16.05
C LEU A 561 -39.46 3.20 16.17
N LEU A 562 -40.10 3.57 15.05
CA LEU A 562 -41.57 3.71 14.95
C LEU A 562 -42.27 2.36 15.15
N LEU A 563 -41.81 1.32 14.50
CA LEU A 563 -42.36 -0.05 14.64
C LEU A 563 -42.21 -0.59 16.07
N CYS A 564 -41.07 -0.30 16.70
CA CYS A 564 -40.79 -0.69 18.09
C CYS A 564 -41.51 0.21 19.13
N LYS A 565 -42.31 1.20 18.70
CA LYS A 565 -43.01 2.17 19.57
C LYS A 565 -42.11 2.94 20.56
N VAL A 566 -40.86 3.16 20.17
CA VAL A 566 -39.89 3.94 20.96
C VAL A 566 -40.10 5.46 20.80
N VAL A 567 -40.64 5.86 19.65
CA VAL A 567 -40.94 7.26 19.28
C VAL A 567 -42.26 7.67 19.95
N LYS A 568 -42.23 8.76 20.73
CA LYS A 568 -43.42 9.29 21.39
C LYS A 568 -44.24 10.21 20.46
N ASN A 569 -43.52 11.08 19.70
CA ASN A 569 -44.10 11.99 18.73
C ASN A 569 -43.71 11.63 17.30
N PRO A 570 -44.51 10.81 16.58
CA PRO A 570 -44.09 10.26 15.30
C PRO A 570 -44.03 11.25 14.14
N THR A 571 -44.65 12.44 14.26
CA THR A 571 -44.83 13.37 13.15
C THR A 571 -43.53 13.76 12.47
N VAL A 572 -42.52 14.22 13.23
CA VAL A 572 -41.24 14.69 12.67
C VAL A 572 -40.45 13.51 12.09
N SER A 573 -40.48 12.34 12.76
CA SER A 573 -39.85 11.09 12.29
C SER A 573 -40.47 10.61 10.99
N MET A 574 -41.80 10.67 10.84
CA MET A 574 -42.51 10.30 9.61
C MET A 574 -42.16 11.27 8.46
N PHE A 575 -42.16 12.56 8.69
CA PHE A 575 -41.78 13.56 7.68
C PHE A 575 -40.32 13.38 7.25
N GLY A 576 -39.40 13.19 8.19
CA GLY A 576 -37.98 12.93 7.89
C GLY A 576 -37.78 11.67 7.06
N ALA A 577 -38.45 10.56 7.45
CA ALA A 577 -38.41 9.31 6.71
C ALA A 577 -39.00 9.44 5.30
N LEU A 578 -40.13 10.19 5.15
CA LEU A 578 -40.73 10.47 3.84
C LEU A 578 -39.78 11.25 2.93
N ILE A 579 -39.12 12.30 3.43
CA ILE A 579 -38.13 13.06 2.65
C ILE A 579 -36.99 12.13 2.18
N CYS A 580 -36.45 11.31 3.08
CA CYS A 580 -35.40 10.36 2.75
C CYS A 580 -35.86 9.31 1.70
N PHE A 581 -37.09 8.81 1.83
CA PHE A 581 -37.70 7.90 0.86
C PHE A 581 -37.84 8.56 -0.52
N LEU A 582 -38.44 9.76 -0.58
CA LEU A 582 -38.59 10.51 -1.84
C LEU A 582 -37.25 10.81 -2.51
N PHE A 583 -36.22 11.09 -1.72
CA PHE A 583 -34.88 11.27 -2.23
C PHE A 583 -34.32 9.99 -2.87
N LEU A 584 -34.50 8.81 -2.23
CA LEU A 584 -34.09 7.53 -2.79
C LEU A 584 -34.83 7.21 -4.10
N VAL A 585 -36.13 7.45 -4.15
CA VAL A 585 -36.94 7.31 -5.37
C VAL A 585 -36.42 8.24 -6.47
N ALA A 586 -36.13 9.51 -6.15
CA ALA A 586 -35.56 10.45 -7.11
C ALA A 586 -34.19 9.98 -7.65
N VAL A 587 -33.32 9.44 -6.79
CA VAL A 587 -32.04 8.86 -7.22
C VAL A 587 -32.25 7.71 -8.18
N ILE A 588 -33.15 6.79 -7.90
CA ILE A 588 -33.44 5.64 -8.77
C ILE A 588 -34.01 6.09 -10.13
N LEU A 589 -34.94 7.03 -10.13
CA LEU A 589 -35.58 7.53 -11.35
C LEU A 589 -34.64 8.37 -12.23
N PHE A 590 -33.90 9.30 -11.64
CA PHE A 590 -33.09 10.26 -12.41
C PHE A 590 -31.63 9.86 -12.58
N LYS A 591 -31.10 8.94 -11.74
CA LYS A 591 -29.70 8.49 -11.76
C LYS A 591 -29.57 6.96 -11.67
N GLY A 592 -30.57 6.22 -12.17
CA GLY A 592 -30.61 4.76 -12.05
C GLY A 592 -29.43 4.04 -12.70
N ARG A 593 -28.85 4.58 -13.78
CA ARG A 593 -27.68 4.00 -14.44
C ARG A 593 -26.43 4.18 -13.57
N GLU A 594 -26.19 5.39 -13.07
CA GLU A 594 -25.08 5.70 -12.17
C GLU A 594 -25.22 4.96 -10.85
N PHE A 595 -26.45 4.84 -10.33
CA PHE A 595 -26.78 4.03 -9.16
C PHE A 595 -26.36 2.57 -9.34
N LYS A 596 -26.73 1.96 -10.45
CA LYS A 596 -26.36 0.56 -10.75
C LYS A 596 -24.84 0.39 -10.87
N GLU A 597 -24.16 1.31 -11.56
CA GLU A 597 -22.69 1.28 -11.67
C GLU A 597 -22.01 1.40 -10.31
N GLU A 598 -22.48 2.29 -9.43
CA GLU A 598 -21.89 2.47 -8.09
C GLU A 598 -22.19 1.28 -7.17
N MET A 599 -23.36 0.69 -7.24
CA MET A 599 -23.69 -0.53 -6.50
C MET A 599 -22.80 -1.69 -6.94
N GLN A 600 -22.59 -1.87 -8.25
CA GLN A 600 -21.70 -2.92 -8.76
C GLN A 600 -20.27 -2.75 -8.25
N LYS A 601 -19.72 -1.52 -8.23
CA LYS A 601 -18.37 -1.24 -7.73
C LYS A 601 -18.24 -1.54 -6.23
N ASN A 602 -19.20 -1.10 -5.44
CA ASN A 602 -19.13 -1.19 -3.98
C ASN A 602 -19.44 -2.59 -3.47
N LEU A 603 -20.32 -3.32 -4.14
CA LEU A 603 -20.69 -4.68 -3.79
C LEU A 603 -19.80 -5.73 -4.47
N HIS A 604 -19.06 -5.35 -5.53
CA HIS A 604 -18.27 -6.26 -6.37
C HIS A 604 -19.10 -7.41 -6.99
N VAL A 605 -20.38 -7.12 -7.32
CA VAL A 605 -21.30 -8.03 -7.98
C VAL A 605 -21.30 -7.83 -9.49
#